data_8dc846300f72e4081b161ae0176dce94
#
_entry.id   8dc846300f72e4081b161ae0176dce94
#
_cell.length_a   1.000
_cell.length_b   1.000
_cell.length_c   1.000
_cell.angle_alpha   90.00
_cell.angle_beta   90.00
_cell.angle_gamma   90.00
#
_symmetry.space_group_name_H-M   'P 1'
#
loop_
_entity.id
_entity.type
_entity.pdbx_description
1 polymer ?
#
loop_
_entity_poly.entity_id
_entity_poly.type
_entity_poly.pdbx_seq_one_letter_code
_entity_poly.pdbx_strand_id
1 'polypeptide(L)' 'MNKAMLRSIMTLHGDTNKDLADYLGISEQSLCNKINENGTEFKQGEIKLIKIRYNLTADQVDLIFFAE' A
#
# COMPACT_ATOMS: atom_id res chain seq x y z
N MET A 1 -10.22 2.19 2.12
CA MET A 1 -8.86 2.71 2.39
C MET A 1 -8.64 4.03 1.63
N ASN A 2 -7.67 4.80 2.03
CA ASN A 2 -7.32 6.05 1.32
C ASN A 2 -6.23 5.78 0.29
N LYS A 3 -6.63 5.37 -0.89
CA LYS A 3 -5.69 5.04 -1.98
C LYS A 3 -4.92 6.26 -2.50
N ALA A 4 -5.52 7.44 -2.45
CA ALA A 4 -4.84 8.66 -2.89
C ALA A 4 -3.66 8.97 -1.99
N MET A 5 -3.78 8.78 -0.69
CA MET A 5 -2.69 8.97 0.26
C MET A 5 -1.57 7.95 0.03
N LEU A 6 -1.91 6.68 -0.19
CA LEU A 6 -0.92 5.66 -0.50
C LEU A 6 -0.16 5.99 -1.78
N ARG A 7 -0.87 6.39 -2.84
CA ARG A 7 -0.25 6.76 -4.11
C ARG A 7 0.68 7.97 -3.96
N SER A 8 0.28 8.95 -3.16
CA SER A 8 1.12 10.13 -2.89
C SER A 8 2.42 9.72 -2.21
N ILE A 9 2.36 8.82 -1.25
CA ILE A 9 3.54 8.31 -0.54
C ILE A 9 4.44 7.52 -1.49
N MET A 10 3.87 6.67 -2.33
CA MET A 10 4.63 5.93 -3.33
C MET A 10 5.36 6.89 -4.28
N THR A 11 4.67 7.89 -4.77
CA THR A 11 5.25 8.89 -5.69
C THR A 11 6.37 9.66 -5.01
N LEU A 12 6.17 10.07 -3.76
CA LEU A 12 7.18 10.78 -2.98
C LEU A 12 8.47 9.96 -2.85
N HIS A 13 8.35 8.65 -2.73
CA HIS A 13 9.49 7.74 -2.62
C HIS A 13 9.98 7.22 -3.99
N GLY A 14 9.38 7.67 -5.08
CA GLY A 14 9.78 7.26 -6.43
C GLY A 14 9.37 5.82 -6.78
N ASP A 15 8.39 5.25 -6.10
CA ASP A 15 7.93 3.89 -6.36
C ASP A 15 6.80 3.87 -7.38
N THR A 16 6.93 2.96 -8.34
CA THR A 16 5.83 2.56 -9.22
C THR A 16 5.05 1.42 -8.58
N ASN A 17 3.90 1.08 -9.16
CA ASN A 17 3.14 -0.11 -8.74
C ASN A 17 4.00 -1.38 -8.83
N LYS A 18 4.81 -1.48 -9.88
CA LYS A 18 5.72 -2.62 -10.06
C LYS A 18 6.73 -2.71 -8.91
N ASP A 19 7.31 -1.58 -8.52
CA ASP A 19 8.30 -1.55 -7.43
C ASP A 19 7.69 -2.04 -6.12
N LEU A 20 6.51 -1.56 -5.78
CA LEU A 20 5.85 -1.98 -4.55
C LEU A 20 5.40 -3.43 -4.63
N ALA A 21 4.86 -3.87 -5.77
CA ALA A 21 4.46 -5.26 -5.97
C ALA A 21 5.65 -6.21 -5.80
N ASP A 22 6.78 -5.88 -6.41
CA ASP A 22 8.01 -6.67 -6.28
C ASP A 22 8.46 -6.75 -4.82
N TYR A 23 8.41 -5.65 -4.10
CA TYR A 23 8.77 -5.61 -2.68
C TYR A 23 7.85 -6.50 -1.84
N LEU A 24 6.56 -6.52 -2.14
CA LEU A 24 5.57 -7.34 -1.43
C LEU A 24 5.57 -8.80 -1.88
N GLY A 25 6.23 -9.12 -2.98
CA GLY A 25 6.26 -10.47 -3.53
C GLY A 25 4.95 -10.87 -4.22
N ILE A 26 4.23 -9.90 -4.78
CA ILE A 26 2.97 -10.14 -5.50
C ILE A 26 3.05 -9.53 -6.91
N SER A 27 2.09 -9.88 -7.77
CA SER A 27 2.01 -9.28 -9.11
C SER A 27 1.47 -7.86 -9.05
N GLU A 28 1.77 -7.06 -10.08
CA GLU A 28 1.19 -5.72 -10.22
C GLU A 28 -0.34 -5.77 -10.23
N GLN A 29 -0.92 -6.76 -10.90
CA GLN A 29 -2.37 -6.92 -10.97
C GLN A 29 -2.95 -7.16 -9.57
N SER A 30 -2.32 -8.02 -8.78
CA SER A 30 -2.74 -8.24 -7.39
C SER A 30 -2.66 -6.97 -6.57
N LEU A 31 -1.58 -6.20 -6.73
CA LEU A 31 -1.44 -4.92 -6.03
C LEU A 31 -2.54 -3.94 -6.44
N CYS A 32 -2.80 -3.80 -7.74
CA CYS A 32 -3.87 -2.93 -8.23
C CYS A 32 -5.24 -3.33 -7.68
N ASN A 33 -5.52 -4.63 -7.64
CA ASN A 33 -6.78 -5.13 -7.08
C ASN A 33 -6.91 -4.80 -5.60
N LYS A 34 -5.83 -4.90 -4.83
CA LYS A 34 -5.82 -4.55 -3.41
C LYS A 34 -6.02 -3.04 -3.20
N ILE A 35 -5.35 -2.21 -3.97
CA ILE A 35 -5.49 -0.75 -3.89
C ILE A 35 -6.91 -0.31 -4.23
N ASN A 36 -7.50 -0.91 -5.25
CA ASN A 36 -8.85 -0.58 -5.70
C ASN A 36 -9.96 -1.36 -4.98
N GLU A 37 -9.58 -2.24 -4.06
CA GLU A 37 -10.51 -3.07 -3.28
C GLU A 37 -11.42 -3.92 -4.18
N ASN A 38 -10.86 -4.46 -5.25
CA ASN A 38 -11.56 -5.29 -6.22
C ASN A 38 -11.63 -6.76 -5.73
N GLY A 39 -12.42 -7.00 -4.69
CA GLY A 39 -12.62 -8.33 -4.13
C GLY A 39 -11.47 -8.82 -3.26
N THR A 40 -10.51 -7.97 -2.98
CA THR A 40 -9.36 -8.29 -2.11
C THR A 40 -8.91 -7.04 -1.38
N GLU A 41 -8.19 -7.23 -0.29
CA GLU A 41 -7.62 -6.14 0.50
C GLU A 41 -6.24 -6.51 0.99
N PHE A 42 -5.50 -5.53 1.51
CA PHE A 42 -4.18 -5.78 2.05
C PHE A 42 -4.25 -6.64 3.30
N LYS A 43 -3.36 -7.63 3.37
CA LYS A 43 -3.19 -8.47 4.56
C LYS A 43 -2.34 -7.73 5.58
N GLN A 44 -2.44 -8.12 6.85
CA GLN A 44 -1.67 -7.48 7.92
C GLN A 44 -0.17 -7.49 7.67
N GLY A 45 0.36 -8.60 7.19
CA GLY A 45 1.78 -8.71 6.85
C GLY A 45 2.20 -7.74 5.76
N GLU A 46 1.35 -7.53 4.76
CA GLU A 46 1.61 -6.58 3.68
C GLU A 46 1.57 -5.14 4.17
N ILE A 47 0.61 -4.82 5.03
CA ILE A 47 0.51 -3.49 5.65
C ILE A 47 1.77 -3.20 6.47
N LYS A 48 2.25 -4.17 7.23
CA LYS A 48 3.48 -4.05 8.01
C LYS A 48 4.68 -3.78 7.12
N LEU A 49 4.81 -4.49 6.00
CA LEU A 49 5.89 -4.28 5.04
C LEU A 49 5.84 -2.88 4.43
N ILE A 50 4.65 -2.40 4.08
CA ILE A 50 4.48 -1.06 3.55
C ILE A 50 4.85 -0.02 4.60
N LYS A 51 4.45 -0.22 5.85
CA LYS A 51 4.83 0.65 6.95
C LYS A 51 6.34 0.78 7.08
N ILE A 52 7.05 -0.34 6.99
CA ILE A 52 8.51 -0.36 7.08
C ILE A 52 9.13 0.34 5.88
N ARG A 53 8.67 0.03 4.66
CA ARG A 53 9.25 0.58 3.44
C ARG A 53 9.20 2.11 3.40
N TYR A 54 8.08 2.69 3.81
CA TYR A 54 7.87 4.14 3.77
C TYR A 54 8.05 4.83 5.11
N ASN A 55 8.48 4.08 6.13
CA ASN A 55 8.68 4.60 7.48
C ASN A 55 7.43 5.34 7.99
N LEU A 56 6.28 4.71 7.86
CA LEU A 56 5.00 5.29 8.24
C LEU A 56 4.81 5.24 9.76
N THR A 57 4.14 6.26 10.29
CA THR A 57 3.67 6.23 11.67
C THR A 57 2.41 5.37 11.80
N ALA A 58 2.06 5.01 13.02
CA ALA A 58 0.80 4.28 13.26
C ALA A 58 -0.41 5.08 12.78
N ASP A 59 -0.40 6.40 12.98
CA ASP A 59 -1.47 7.28 12.51
C ASP A 59 -1.58 7.27 10.99
N GLN A 60 -0.45 7.30 10.28
CA GLN A 60 -0.46 7.22 8.82
C GLN A 60 -1.00 5.88 8.32
N VAL A 61 -0.64 4.79 8.97
CA VAL A 61 -1.17 3.45 8.64
C VAL A 61 -2.69 3.44 8.82
N ASP A 62 -3.19 3.98 9.92
CA ASP A 62 -4.62 4.06 10.17
C ASP A 62 -5.33 4.90 9.11
N LEU A 63 -4.76 6.05 8.74
CA LEU A 63 -5.35 6.94 7.74
C LEU A 63 -5.38 6.30 6.35
N ILE A 64 -4.39 5.51 6.01
CA ILE A 64 -4.31 4.87 4.69
C ILE A 64 -5.21 3.63 4.62
N PHE A 65 -5.08 2.73 5.58
CA PHE A 65 -5.64 1.38 5.46
C PHE A 65 -6.94 1.18 6.22
N PHE A 66 -7.18 1.92 7.28
CA PHE A 66 -8.31 1.70 8.20
C PHE A 66 -9.29 2.87 8.28
N ALA A 67 -9.00 3.99 7.63
CA ALA A 67 -9.94 5.10 7.53
C ALA A 67 -11.07 4.75 6.56
N GLU A 68 -12.27 5.14 6.90
CA GLU A 68 -13.43 4.99 6.05
C GLU A 68 -13.67 6.21 5.16
#